data_53620611197f5d57f81165317a261bbd
#
_entry.id   53620611197f5d57f81165317a261bbd
#
_cell.length_a   1.000
_cell.length_b   1.000
_cell.length_c   1.000
_cell.angle_alpha   90.00
_cell.angle_beta   90.00
_cell.angle_gamma   90.00
#
_symmetry.space_group_name_H-M   'P 1'
#
loop_
_entity.id
_entity.type
_entity.pdbx_description
1 polymer ?
#
loop_
_entity_poly.entity_id
_entity_poly.type
_entity_poly.pdbx_seq_one_letter_code
_entity_poly.pdbx_strand_id
1 'polypeptide(L)'
;MEHHSILRVISKLLIPPIILYALYVQWHGDYGPGGGFQAGVVFAVAFILYSLVYGVDALTRIVSPRLLHAFAGIGVLIYAGTGVVTMLLGDAFLGYNALAHDPVHAQEWGIIVVEFGVGVTVASVMMTIFIAFASHNPPLKDEDW
;
A
#
# COMPACT_ATOMS: atom_id res chain seq x y z
N MET A 1 -28.51 -17.17 -5.64
CA MET A 1 -27.47 -17.66 -4.70
C MET A 1 -26.18 -18.18 -5.38
N GLU A 2 -26.19 -18.66 -6.61
CA GLU A 2 -25.00 -19.23 -7.27
C GLU A 2 -24.00 -18.22 -7.79
N HIS A 3 -24.42 -17.03 -8.21
CA HIS A 3 -23.54 -15.99 -8.72
C HIS A 3 -22.53 -15.48 -7.66
N HIS A 4 -22.91 -15.40 -6.40
CA HIS A 4 -22.02 -15.01 -5.31
C HIS A 4 -20.91 -16.05 -5.04
N SER A 5 -21.16 -17.33 -5.33
CA SER A 5 -20.15 -18.40 -5.15
C SER A 5 -19.03 -18.27 -6.16
N ILE A 6 -19.35 -17.95 -7.43
CA ILE A 6 -18.34 -17.76 -8.49
C ILE A 6 -17.44 -16.56 -8.17
N LEU A 7 -18.02 -15.42 -7.80
CA LEU A 7 -17.25 -14.22 -7.43
C LEU A 7 -16.31 -14.48 -6.26
N ARG A 8 -16.78 -15.23 -5.24
CA ARG A 8 -15.95 -15.59 -4.08
C ARG A 8 -14.78 -16.50 -4.44
N VAL A 9 -14.98 -17.45 -5.35
CA VAL A 9 -13.90 -18.36 -5.79
C VAL A 9 -12.88 -17.60 -6.63
N ILE A 10 -13.35 -16.79 -7.59
CA ILE A 10 -12.46 -16.02 -8.47
C ILE A 10 -11.66 -14.99 -7.66
N SER A 11 -12.28 -14.27 -6.75
CA SER A 11 -11.55 -13.28 -5.93
C SER A 11 -10.50 -13.92 -5.04
N LYS A 12 -10.78 -15.08 -4.42
CA LYS A 12 -9.78 -15.84 -3.67
C LYS A 12 -8.58 -16.26 -4.51
N LEU A 13 -8.82 -16.57 -5.79
CA LEU A 13 -7.76 -16.94 -6.72
C LEU A 13 -6.94 -15.72 -7.16
N LEU A 14 -7.58 -14.55 -7.33
CA LEU A 14 -6.93 -13.34 -7.84
C LEU A 14 -6.18 -12.54 -6.77
N ILE A 15 -6.66 -12.51 -5.52
CA ILE A 15 -6.06 -11.71 -4.44
C ILE A 15 -4.57 -12.04 -4.23
N PRO A 16 -4.15 -13.32 -4.09
CA PRO A 16 -2.74 -13.64 -3.89
C PRO A 16 -1.81 -13.17 -5.02
N PRO A 17 -2.09 -13.41 -6.31
CA PRO A 17 -1.24 -12.91 -7.38
C PRO A 17 -1.21 -11.38 -7.47
N ILE A 18 -2.30 -10.67 -7.13
CA ILE A 18 -2.29 -9.20 -7.08
C ILE A 18 -1.33 -8.72 -5.99
N ILE A 19 -1.36 -9.33 -4.80
CA ILE A 19 -0.42 -8.99 -3.71
C ILE A 19 1.02 -9.29 -4.12
N LEU A 20 1.28 -10.45 -4.71
CA LEU A 20 2.62 -10.82 -5.21
C LEU A 20 3.11 -9.84 -6.28
N TYR A 21 2.23 -9.42 -7.18
CA TYR A 21 2.57 -8.43 -8.19
C TYR A 21 2.86 -7.06 -7.57
N ALA A 22 2.10 -6.63 -6.56
CA ALA A 22 2.38 -5.40 -5.83
C ALA A 22 3.76 -5.43 -5.17
N LEU A 23 4.12 -6.55 -4.53
CA LEU A 23 5.44 -6.73 -3.94
C LEU A 23 6.55 -6.76 -4.99
N TYR A 24 6.31 -7.40 -6.14
CA TYR A 24 7.24 -7.38 -7.26
C TYR A 24 7.50 -5.94 -7.73
N VAL A 25 6.45 -5.14 -7.96
CA VAL A 25 6.57 -3.73 -8.38
C VAL A 25 7.34 -2.91 -7.35
N GLN A 26 7.12 -3.18 -6.04
CA GLN A 26 7.83 -2.50 -4.95
C GLN A 26 9.35 -2.72 -5.01
N TRP A 27 9.79 -3.95 -5.29
CA TRP A 27 11.20 -4.30 -5.32
C TRP A 27 11.87 -4.10 -6.68
N HIS A 28 11.12 -3.70 -7.69
CA HIS A 28 11.60 -3.52 -9.07
C HIS A 28 11.65 -2.05 -9.52
N GLY A 29 11.37 -1.12 -8.62
CA GLY A 29 11.31 0.32 -8.90
C GLY A 29 12.62 0.90 -9.46
N ASP A 30 13.77 0.37 -9.02
CA ASP A 30 15.09 0.84 -9.46
C ASP A 30 15.45 0.42 -10.91
N TYR A 31 14.81 -0.64 -11.42
CA TYR A 31 15.18 -1.27 -12.70
C TYR A 31 14.15 -1.06 -13.81
N GLY A 32 12.97 -0.52 -13.49
CA GLY A 32 11.89 -0.40 -14.46
C GLY A 32 10.76 0.53 -14.01
N PRO A 33 9.70 0.66 -14.81
CA PRO A 33 8.54 1.45 -14.45
C PRO A 33 7.82 0.80 -13.27
N GLY A 34 8.04 1.32 -12.08
CA GLY A 34 7.50 0.82 -10.82
C GLY A 34 7.72 1.83 -9.71
N GLY A 35 7.66 1.36 -8.47
CA GLY A 35 7.96 2.13 -7.27
C GLY A 35 6.86 2.11 -6.23
N GLY A 36 7.14 2.72 -5.09
CA GLY A 36 6.29 2.66 -3.90
C GLY A 36 4.85 3.10 -4.11
N PHE A 37 4.62 4.16 -4.89
CA PHE A 37 3.26 4.61 -5.15
C PHE A 37 2.42 3.56 -5.90
N GLN A 38 2.95 3.03 -7.00
CA GLN A 38 2.26 2.03 -7.82
C GLN A 38 2.04 0.73 -7.04
N ALA A 39 3.07 0.26 -6.35
CA ALA A 39 3.00 -0.90 -5.48
C ALA A 39 1.93 -0.72 -4.40
N GLY A 40 1.89 0.44 -3.73
CA GLY A 40 0.91 0.75 -2.71
C GLY A 40 -0.53 0.74 -3.22
N VAL A 41 -0.78 1.30 -4.40
CA VAL A 41 -2.11 1.27 -5.03
C VAL A 41 -2.52 -0.17 -5.36
N VAL A 42 -1.66 -0.95 -6.01
CA VAL A 42 -1.97 -2.35 -6.38
C VAL A 42 -2.18 -3.21 -5.14
N PHE A 43 -1.39 -2.99 -4.09
CA PHE A 43 -1.58 -3.68 -2.82
C PHE A 43 -2.94 -3.37 -2.20
N ALA A 44 -3.36 -2.10 -2.18
CA ALA A 44 -4.67 -1.69 -1.70
C ALA A 44 -5.81 -2.32 -2.51
N VAL A 45 -5.66 -2.44 -3.84
CA VAL A 45 -6.66 -3.06 -4.73
C VAL A 45 -6.99 -4.48 -4.31
N ALA A 46 -6.03 -5.28 -3.85
CA ALA A 46 -6.29 -6.63 -3.37
C ALA A 46 -7.26 -6.64 -2.17
N PHE A 47 -7.08 -5.73 -1.23
CA PHE A 47 -7.94 -5.60 -0.04
C PHE A 47 -9.30 -4.96 -0.39
N ILE A 48 -9.32 -4.02 -1.32
CA ILE A 48 -10.55 -3.43 -1.84
C ILE A 48 -11.39 -4.51 -2.55
N LEU A 49 -10.77 -5.33 -3.40
CA LEU A 49 -11.43 -6.47 -4.02
C LEU A 49 -12.01 -7.45 -2.99
N TYR A 50 -11.24 -7.75 -1.95
CA TYR A 50 -11.74 -8.55 -0.83
C TYR A 50 -12.98 -7.92 -0.19
N SER A 51 -12.95 -6.62 0.08
CA SER A 51 -14.07 -5.90 0.68
C SER A 51 -15.31 -5.85 -0.21
N LEU A 52 -15.14 -5.70 -1.52
CA LEU A 52 -16.26 -5.70 -2.48
C LEU A 52 -17.01 -7.04 -2.50
N VAL A 53 -16.30 -8.15 -2.27
CA VAL A 53 -16.88 -9.50 -2.33
C VAL A 53 -17.38 -9.99 -0.98
N TYR A 54 -16.71 -9.62 0.11
CA TYR A 54 -17.01 -10.12 1.45
C TYR A 54 -17.63 -9.08 2.38
N GLY A 55 -17.71 -7.82 1.92
CA GLY A 55 -18.23 -6.69 2.70
C GLY A 55 -17.14 -5.91 3.44
N VAL A 56 -17.44 -4.65 3.72
CA VAL A 56 -16.54 -3.72 4.43
C VAL A 56 -16.24 -4.20 5.85
N ASP A 57 -17.23 -4.79 6.53
CA ASP A 57 -17.05 -5.33 7.88
C ASP A 57 -16.03 -6.47 7.92
N ALA A 58 -15.96 -7.29 6.87
CA ALA A 58 -14.96 -8.35 6.77
C ALA A 58 -13.55 -7.76 6.62
N LEU A 59 -13.39 -6.69 5.84
CA LEU A 59 -12.13 -5.98 5.70
C LEU A 59 -11.69 -5.33 7.02
N THR A 60 -12.58 -4.62 7.70
CA THR A 60 -12.27 -3.90 8.94
C THR A 60 -11.91 -4.82 10.11
N ARG A 61 -12.33 -6.09 10.07
CA ARG A 61 -11.87 -7.12 11.01
C ARG A 61 -10.44 -7.56 10.77
N ILE A 62 -9.97 -7.52 9.51
CA ILE A 62 -8.59 -7.89 9.14
C ILE A 62 -7.67 -6.69 9.37
N VAL A 63 -8.09 -5.52 8.87
CA VAL A 63 -7.30 -4.28 8.94
C VAL A 63 -8.17 -3.19 9.56
N SER A 64 -7.95 -2.93 10.86
CA SER A 64 -8.74 -1.91 11.55
C SER A 64 -8.40 -0.50 11.05
N PRO A 65 -9.36 0.45 11.04
CA PRO A 65 -9.10 1.84 10.64
C PRO A 65 -7.97 2.51 11.44
N ARG A 66 -7.84 2.18 12.73
CA ARG A 66 -6.75 2.69 13.57
C ARG A 66 -5.37 2.22 13.07
N LEU A 67 -5.30 0.97 12.62
CA LEU A 67 -4.07 0.39 12.08
C LEU A 67 -3.69 1.06 10.75
N LEU A 68 -4.67 1.34 9.90
CA LEU A 68 -4.44 2.07 8.64
C LEU A 68 -3.89 3.47 8.89
N HIS A 69 -4.48 4.23 9.83
CA HIS A 69 -3.95 5.55 10.19
C HIS A 69 -2.52 5.48 10.76
N ALA A 70 -2.24 4.46 11.58
CA ALA A 70 -0.89 4.25 12.10
C ALA A 70 0.11 3.93 10.98
N PHE A 71 -0.22 3.04 10.05
CA PHE A 71 0.64 2.72 8.91
C PHE A 71 0.84 3.91 7.97
N ALA A 72 -0.20 4.71 7.72
CA ALA A 72 -0.05 5.94 6.95
C ALA A 72 0.96 6.90 7.61
N GLY A 73 0.86 7.09 8.93
CA GLY A 73 1.83 7.88 9.70
C GLY A 73 3.24 7.30 9.69
N ILE A 74 3.38 5.99 9.88
CA ILE A 74 4.68 5.30 9.85
C ILE A 74 5.34 5.46 8.47
N GLY A 75 4.60 5.30 7.38
CA GLY A 75 5.14 5.45 6.04
C GLY A 75 5.67 6.88 5.79
N VAL A 76 4.94 7.90 6.24
CA VAL A 76 5.40 9.30 6.18
C VAL A 76 6.65 9.51 7.06
N LEU A 77 6.71 8.89 8.24
CA LEU A 77 7.88 8.97 9.12
C LEU A 77 9.11 8.28 8.51
N ILE A 78 8.94 7.18 7.80
CA ILE A 78 10.03 6.52 7.07
C ILE A 78 10.58 7.48 6.00
N TYR A 79 9.70 8.06 5.18
CA TYR A 79 10.08 9.01 4.15
C TYR A 79 10.82 10.24 4.72
N ALA A 80 10.18 10.94 5.65
CA ALA A 80 10.75 12.14 6.26
C ALA A 80 11.98 11.82 7.11
N GLY A 81 11.96 10.69 7.82
CA GLY A 81 13.08 10.22 8.63
C GLY A 81 14.33 9.95 7.82
N THR A 82 14.21 9.35 6.64
CA THR A 82 15.33 9.16 5.72
C THR A 82 15.95 10.51 5.33
N GLY A 83 15.12 11.50 4.99
CA GLY A 83 15.60 12.84 4.66
C GLY A 83 16.28 13.55 5.84
N VAL A 84 15.77 13.38 7.05
CA VAL A 84 16.42 13.94 8.26
C VAL A 84 17.76 13.26 8.54
N VAL A 85 17.82 11.93 8.40
CA VAL A 85 19.07 11.17 8.60
C VAL A 85 20.14 11.63 7.62
N THR A 86 19.82 11.81 6.33
CA THR A 86 20.79 12.29 5.33
C THR A 86 21.30 13.69 5.68
N MET A 87 20.42 14.59 6.17
CA MET A 87 20.86 15.92 6.64
C MET A 87 21.76 15.84 7.85
N LEU A 88 21.50 14.96 8.82
CA LEU A 88 22.35 14.78 10.00
C LEU A 88 23.74 14.21 9.65
N LEU A 89 23.84 13.47 8.55
CA LEU A 89 25.10 12.96 8.01
C LEU A 89 25.87 13.99 7.16
N GLY A 90 25.32 15.20 7.00
CA GLY A 90 25.98 16.32 6.32
C GLY A 90 25.68 16.44 4.83
N ASP A 91 24.68 15.74 4.33
CA ASP A 91 24.21 15.86 2.94
C ASP A 91 22.88 16.67 2.86
N ALA A 92 22.38 16.89 1.67
CA ALA A 92 21.08 17.51 1.45
C ALA A 92 19.93 16.60 1.93
N PHE A 93 18.74 17.18 2.13
CA PHE A 93 17.52 16.40 2.39
C PHE A 93 17.28 15.39 1.27
N LEU A 94 17.20 14.10 1.61
CA LEU A 94 17.16 12.98 0.66
C LEU A 94 18.40 12.87 -0.24
N GLY A 95 19.54 13.40 0.20
CA GLY A 95 20.85 13.18 -0.42
C GLY A 95 21.42 11.85 0.05
N TYR A 96 21.22 10.78 -0.70
CA TYR A 96 21.52 9.42 -0.23
C TYR A 96 23.00 9.06 -0.20
N ASN A 97 23.87 9.89 -0.81
CA ASN A 97 25.32 9.62 -0.88
C ASN A 97 25.97 9.45 0.51
N ALA A 98 25.40 10.10 1.53
CA ALA A 98 25.88 10.00 2.89
C ALA A 98 25.51 8.67 3.60
N LEU A 99 24.63 7.84 3.03
CA LEU A 99 24.16 6.61 3.67
C LEU A 99 25.14 5.43 3.59
N ALA A 100 26.06 5.43 2.62
CA ALA A 100 27.06 4.37 2.48
C ALA A 100 28.37 4.90 1.88
N HIS A 101 29.47 4.13 2.03
CA HIS A 101 30.78 4.46 1.46
C HIS A 101 30.79 4.42 -0.09
N ASP A 102 29.98 3.55 -0.69
CA ASP A 102 29.82 3.45 -2.13
C ASP A 102 28.58 4.26 -2.54
N PRO A 103 28.71 5.29 -3.40
CA PRO A 103 27.60 6.13 -3.83
C PRO A 103 26.49 5.34 -4.53
N VAL A 104 26.79 4.28 -5.25
CA VAL A 104 25.77 3.46 -5.96
C VAL A 104 24.90 2.73 -4.96
N HIS A 105 25.51 2.02 -4.01
CA HIS A 105 24.76 1.32 -2.95
C HIS A 105 24.01 2.29 -2.03
N ALA A 106 24.56 3.48 -1.78
CA ALA A 106 23.88 4.51 -0.99
C ALA A 106 22.57 4.97 -1.65
N GLN A 107 22.58 5.18 -2.96
CA GLN A 107 21.41 5.56 -3.72
C GLN A 107 20.35 4.44 -3.74
N GLU A 108 20.76 3.19 -4.00
CA GLU A 108 19.86 2.03 -4.00
C GLU A 108 19.12 1.89 -2.66
N TRP A 109 19.85 1.91 -1.54
CA TRP A 109 19.24 1.80 -0.22
C TRP A 109 18.32 2.97 0.12
N GLY A 110 18.72 4.19 -0.21
CA GLY A 110 17.91 5.39 0.03
C GLY A 110 16.60 5.34 -0.75
N ILE A 111 16.64 4.97 -2.02
CA ILE A 111 15.47 4.82 -2.88
C ILE A 111 14.54 3.74 -2.33
N ILE A 112 15.05 2.53 -2.05
CA ILE A 112 14.24 1.41 -1.55
C ILE A 112 13.51 1.79 -0.25
N VAL A 113 14.20 2.41 0.71
CA VAL A 113 13.59 2.79 1.99
C VAL A 113 12.50 3.85 1.80
N VAL A 114 12.75 4.86 0.98
CA VAL A 114 11.78 5.92 0.67
C VAL A 114 10.56 5.35 -0.06
N GLU A 115 10.78 4.52 -1.08
CA GLU A 115 9.70 3.87 -1.83
C GLU A 115 8.86 2.96 -0.96
N PHE A 116 9.48 2.23 -0.02
CA PHE A 116 8.75 1.42 0.95
C PHE A 116 7.85 2.30 1.84
N GLY A 117 8.36 3.44 2.34
CA GLY A 117 7.57 4.41 3.09
C GLY A 117 6.38 4.94 2.30
N VAL A 118 6.60 5.30 1.02
CA VAL A 118 5.54 5.74 0.10
C VAL A 118 4.51 4.63 -0.11
N GLY A 119 4.95 3.39 -0.38
CA GLY A 119 4.07 2.24 -0.61
C GLY A 119 3.14 1.98 0.57
N VAL A 120 3.68 1.97 1.79
CA VAL A 120 2.90 1.78 3.02
C VAL A 120 1.88 2.90 3.21
N THR A 121 2.29 4.16 2.99
CA THR A 121 1.39 5.32 3.10
C THR A 121 0.26 5.24 2.10
N VAL A 122 0.58 5.03 0.82
CA VAL A 122 -0.40 4.98 -0.27
C VAL A 122 -1.38 3.83 -0.07
N ALA A 123 -0.91 2.63 0.24
CA ALA A 123 -1.78 1.48 0.50
C ALA A 123 -2.77 1.78 1.63
N SER A 124 -2.28 2.34 2.73
CA SER A 124 -3.10 2.66 3.90
C SER A 124 -4.12 3.74 3.62
N VAL A 125 -3.74 4.81 2.92
CA VAL A 125 -4.63 5.92 2.56
C VAL A 125 -5.70 5.47 1.57
N MET A 126 -5.35 4.70 0.55
CA MET A 126 -6.31 4.17 -0.44
C MET A 126 -7.36 3.28 0.22
N MET A 127 -6.95 2.38 1.11
CA MET A 127 -7.89 1.56 1.88
C MET A 127 -8.77 2.41 2.80
N THR A 128 -8.21 3.45 3.45
CA THR A 128 -8.97 4.36 4.32
C THR A 128 -10.02 5.12 3.54
N ILE A 129 -9.68 5.66 2.38
CA ILE A 129 -10.60 6.37 1.48
C ILE A 129 -11.73 5.43 1.07
N PHE A 130 -11.39 4.22 0.62
CA PHE A 130 -12.38 3.23 0.22
C PHE A 130 -13.35 2.89 1.37
N ILE A 131 -12.84 2.62 2.56
CA ILE A 131 -13.69 2.31 3.73
C ILE A 131 -14.59 3.50 4.06
N ALA A 132 -14.09 4.74 4.02
CA ALA A 132 -14.87 5.93 4.31
C ALA A 132 -16.07 6.08 3.35
N PHE A 133 -15.85 5.87 2.06
CA PHE A 133 -16.94 5.92 1.07
C PHE A 133 -17.89 4.73 1.18
N ALA A 134 -17.37 3.53 1.30
CA ALA A 134 -18.17 2.31 1.34
C ALA A 134 -19.01 2.18 2.62
N SER A 135 -18.54 2.72 3.74
CA SER A 135 -19.29 2.74 5.00
C SER A 135 -20.43 3.78 5.01
N HIS A 136 -20.41 4.74 4.10
CA HIS A 136 -21.41 5.81 4.05
C HIS A 136 -22.68 5.42 3.27
N ASN A 137 -22.59 4.38 2.44
CA ASN A 137 -23.75 3.87 1.72
C ASN A 137 -24.47 2.80 2.55
N PRO A 138 -25.79 2.95 2.82
CA PRO A 138 -26.56 1.86 3.40
C PRO A 138 -26.49 0.64 2.47
N PRO A 139 -26.41 -0.59 3.02
CA PRO A 139 -26.40 -1.78 2.18
C PRO A 139 -27.65 -1.78 1.29
N LEU A 140 -27.46 -1.86 -0.02
CA LEU A 140 -28.55 -2.05 -0.97
C LEU A 140 -29.28 -3.33 -0.57
N LYS A 141 -30.59 -3.23 -0.33
CA LYS A 141 -31.41 -4.40 -0.06
C LYS A 141 -31.66 -5.12 -1.38
N ASP A 142 -31.75 -6.45 -1.33
CA ASP A 142 -32.06 -7.28 -2.52
C ASP A 142 -33.42 -6.90 -3.19
N GLU A 143 -34.19 -6.08 -2.52
CA GLU A 143 -35.49 -5.55 -3.04
C GLU A 143 -35.33 -4.34 -3.99
N ASP A 144 -34.09 -3.78 -4.10
CA ASP A 144 -33.80 -2.60 -4.93
C ASP A 144 -33.36 -2.96 -6.37
N TRP A 145 -33.42 -4.27 -6.75
CA TRP A 145 -33.08 -4.81 -8.08
C TRP A 145 -34.22 -5.50 -8.78
#